data_7b1159df389bb0075bbd79305bef3f41
#
_entry.id   7b1159df389bb0075bbd79305bef3f41
#
_cell.length_a   1.000
_cell.length_b   1.000
_cell.length_c   1.000
_cell.angle_alpha   90.00
_cell.angle_beta   90.00
_cell.angle_gamma   90.00
#
_symmetry.space_group_name_H-M   'P 1'
#
loop_
_entity.id
_entity.type
_entity.pdbx_description
1 polymer ?
#
loop_
_entity_poly.entity_id
_entity_poly.type
_entity_poly.pdbx_seq_one_letter_code
_entity_poly.pdbx_strand_id
1 'polypeptide(L)'
;MNINNFEWKVENKWLELVLKEAQKQLEEKLDYKGRFKRDALETQKEMWEELGSVSVINGLEQIVSFMGFIDRMKYQKRNHEITRRLEEKYERMLQSPYFGRIDFLEKGEEKAEKYYIGISNLLNENYDILIYDWRAPSSSMFYDFEIGKAGFECAEGTIEGELTLKRQYKIGNGKIEYMFDSSINIDDEILQEILGKSTDSRMKAIVTTIQREQNRVIRNEEYKNLIVQGPAGSGKTSIALHRIAYLLYKHREKITPQNIVIFSPNQIFNDYISNVLPQLGEDNMLQTTFKEYMHKALGDRFIKEDYSDMMEFILDSKKFSDYEIRIRNIKYKSSLEFIEILKRNAENIEKQGRNFKDIVFMDKLIVSSKDLEELYYKDYINLPLKRRLNKIRERILFLLKPYEKERINEIYDELWNTGSFVDENEVKEIAAAKAHEETKHIYNEINRITEFDLLGIYKKLFENLEPEIKNYTLKNLDSKFLN
;
A
#
# COMPACT_ATOMS: atom_id res chain seq x y z
N MET A 1 -16.21 -43.27 1.73
CA MET A 1 -17.46 -43.72 2.41
C MET A 1 -18.56 -42.73 2.03
N ASN A 2 -19.70 -43.24 1.59
CA ASN A 2 -20.82 -42.33 1.31
C ASN A 2 -21.27 -41.69 2.61
N ILE A 3 -21.25 -40.35 2.70
CA ILE A 3 -21.72 -39.60 3.84
C ILE A 3 -23.18 -39.93 4.11
N ASN A 4 -23.49 -40.30 5.34
CA ASN A 4 -24.82 -40.74 5.76
C ASN A 4 -25.85 -39.60 5.59
N ASN A 5 -27.08 -39.94 5.22
CA ASN A 5 -28.19 -39.01 5.04
C ASN A 5 -28.47 -38.16 6.34
N PHE A 6 -28.12 -38.71 7.49
CA PHE A 6 -28.20 -37.99 8.78
C PHE A 6 -27.15 -36.88 8.88
N GLU A 7 -25.89 -37.15 8.53
CA GLU A 7 -24.82 -36.12 8.54
C GLU A 7 -25.12 -35.03 7.55
N TRP A 8 -25.62 -35.36 6.35
CA TRP A 8 -26.07 -34.38 5.38
C TRP A 8 -27.11 -33.41 5.95
N LYS A 9 -28.09 -33.93 6.70
CA LYS A 9 -29.11 -33.09 7.36
C LYS A 9 -28.51 -32.20 8.45
N VAL A 10 -27.55 -32.71 9.22
CA VAL A 10 -26.87 -31.95 10.28
C VAL A 10 -26.08 -30.78 9.67
N GLU A 11 -25.33 -31.04 8.62
CA GLU A 11 -24.52 -30.00 7.94
C GLU A 11 -25.39 -28.94 7.26
N ASN A 12 -26.51 -29.32 6.65
CA ASN A 12 -27.43 -28.34 6.09
C ASN A 12 -28.06 -27.45 7.16
N LYS A 13 -28.45 -28.01 8.32
CA LYS A 13 -28.95 -27.20 9.44
C LYS A 13 -27.90 -26.22 9.97
N TRP A 14 -26.64 -26.64 10.02
CA TRP A 14 -25.55 -25.74 10.39
C TRP A 14 -25.38 -24.63 9.37
N LEU A 15 -25.38 -24.96 8.09
CA LEU A 15 -25.29 -23.98 7.01
C LEU A 15 -26.45 -22.98 7.07
N GLU A 16 -27.69 -23.41 7.29
CA GLU A 16 -28.85 -22.53 7.45
C GLU A 16 -28.67 -21.55 8.63
N LEU A 17 -28.14 -22.02 9.76
CA LEU A 17 -27.85 -21.17 10.92
C LEU A 17 -26.80 -20.12 10.58
N VAL A 18 -25.70 -20.52 9.95
CA VAL A 18 -24.61 -19.64 9.55
C VAL A 18 -25.09 -18.59 8.54
N LEU A 19 -25.86 -18.99 7.53
CA LEU A 19 -26.42 -18.06 6.53
C LEU A 19 -27.38 -17.07 7.14
N LYS A 20 -28.24 -17.52 8.09
CA LYS A 20 -29.15 -16.64 8.81
C LYS A 20 -28.41 -15.60 9.62
N GLU A 21 -27.34 -16.00 10.31
CA GLU A 21 -26.52 -15.05 11.08
C GLU A 21 -25.78 -14.06 10.18
N ALA A 22 -25.20 -14.54 9.07
CA ALA A 22 -24.54 -13.69 8.08
C ALA A 22 -25.51 -12.68 7.42
N GLN A 23 -26.73 -13.13 7.09
CA GLN A 23 -27.78 -12.27 6.55
C GLN A 23 -28.19 -11.18 7.55
N LYS A 24 -28.40 -11.54 8.81
CA LYS A 24 -28.72 -10.60 9.88
C LYS A 24 -27.65 -9.52 10.03
N GLN A 25 -26.38 -9.91 10.10
CA GLN A 25 -25.26 -8.97 10.22
C GLN A 25 -25.11 -8.09 8.98
N LEU A 26 -25.41 -8.59 7.79
CA LEU A 26 -25.48 -7.79 6.57
C LEU A 26 -26.55 -6.71 6.64
N GLU A 27 -27.78 -7.08 7.05
CA GLU A 27 -28.91 -6.15 7.19
C GLU A 27 -28.62 -5.03 8.20
N GLU A 28 -28.00 -5.34 9.32
CA GLU A 28 -27.55 -4.36 10.30
C GLU A 28 -26.55 -3.36 9.72
N LYS A 29 -25.61 -3.82 8.85
CA LYS A 29 -24.64 -2.94 8.20
C LYS A 29 -25.28 -2.08 7.11
N LEU A 30 -26.24 -2.60 6.38
CA LEU A 30 -26.99 -1.84 5.37
C LEU A 30 -27.83 -0.73 6.02
N ASP A 31 -28.49 -1.00 7.17
CA ASP A 31 -29.23 0.03 7.92
C ASP A 31 -28.27 1.11 8.46
N TYR A 32 -27.13 0.71 8.99
CA TYR A 32 -26.09 1.63 9.44
C TYR A 32 -25.59 2.53 8.29
N LYS A 33 -25.36 1.97 7.10
CA LYS A 33 -24.97 2.71 5.90
C LYS A 33 -26.01 3.75 5.49
N GLY A 34 -27.30 3.39 5.58
CA GLY A 34 -28.41 4.30 5.27
C GLY A 34 -28.46 5.50 6.21
N ARG A 35 -28.21 5.30 7.52
CA ARG A 35 -28.09 6.39 8.51
C ARG A 35 -26.88 7.26 8.21
N PHE A 36 -25.73 6.65 7.97
CA PHE A 36 -24.47 7.34 7.71
C PHE A 36 -24.50 8.23 6.46
N LYS A 37 -25.19 7.78 5.40
CA LYS A 37 -25.37 8.59 4.19
C LYS A 37 -26.19 9.84 4.45
N ARG A 38 -27.21 9.77 5.32
CA ARG A 38 -28.01 10.93 5.75
C ARG A 38 -27.15 11.93 6.52
N ASP A 39 -26.39 11.45 7.52
CA ASP A 39 -25.50 12.30 8.33
C ASP A 39 -24.41 12.98 7.49
N ALA A 40 -23.87 12.29 6.46
CA ALA A 40 -22.90 12.86 5.55
C ALA A 40 -23.48 13.99 4.68
N LEU A 41 -24.70 13.82 4.19
CA LEU A 41 -25.40 14.85 3.43
C LEU A 41 -25.76 16.06 4.31
N GLU A 42 -26.13 15.83 5.56
CA GLU A 42 -26.39 16.87 6.54
C GLU A 42 -25.12 17.67 6.86
N THR A 43 -24.02 17.00 7.14
CA THR A 43 -22.71 17.64 7.37
C THR A 43 -22.26 18.47 6.16
N GLN A 44 -22.47 17.97 4.94
CA GLN A 44 -22.14 18.70 3.72
C GLN A 44 -23.03 19.95 3.57
N LYS A 45 -24.30 19.84 3.90
CA LYS A 45 -25.24 20.98 3.85
C LYS A 45 -24.86 22.04 4.88
N GLU A 46 -24.58 21.66 6.13
CA GLU A 46 -24.08 22.56 7.18
C GLU A 46 -22.82 23.31 6.73
N MET A 47 -21.86 22.59 6.11
CA MET A 47 -20.64 23.18 5.60
C MET A 47 -20.93 24.26 4.53
N TRP A 48 -21.86 23.99 3.59
CA TRP A 48 -22.23 24.96 2.57
C TRP A 48 -22.99 26.17 3.13
N GLU A 49 -23.84 25.97 4.14
CA GLU A 49 -24.57 27.04 4.82
C GLU A 49 -23.62 27.96 5.60
N GLU A 50 -22.61 27.41 6.30
CA GLU A 50 -21.56 28.21 6.97
C GLU A 50 -20.65 28.94 6.00
N LEU A 51 -20.21 28.27 4.91
CA LEU A 51 -19.37 28.90 3.88
C LEU A 51 -20.10 29.98 3.07
N GLY A 52 -21.42 29.82 2.86
CA GLY A 52 -22.26 30.79 2.14
C GLY A 52 -22.48 32.11 2.91
N SER A 53 -22.21 32.14 4.20
CA SER A 53 -22.36 33.32 5.07
C SER A 53 -21.05 34.11 5.29
N VAL A 54 -20.01 33.89 4.46
CA VAL A 54 -18.67 34.44 4.62
C VAL A 54 -18.65 35.96 4.46
N SER A 55 -18.56 36.69 5.57
CA SER A 55 -18.03 38.04 5.61
C SER A 55 -16.55 38.01 6.00
N VAL A 56 -15.72 38.83 5.39
CA VAL A 56 -14.25 38.86 5.43
C VAL A 56 -13.62 39.03 6.83
N ILE A 57 -14.40 39.17 7.90
CA ILE A 57 -13.97 39.66 9.21
C ILE A 57 -13.50 38.56 10.18
N ASN A 58 -13.85 37.26 9.98
CA ASN A 58 -13.60 36.18 10.96
C ASN A 58 -12.70 35.03 10.45
N GLY A 59 -11.64 35.33 9.72
CA GLY A 59 -10.84 34.33 9.00
C GLY A 59 -10.22 33.18 9.82
N LEU A 60 -9.89 33.37 11.11
CA LEU A 60 -9.28 32.32 11.93
C LEU A 60 -10.30 31.32 12.50
N GLU A 61 -11.44 31.79 12.98
CA GLU A 61 -12.52 30.91 13.47
C GLU A 61 -13.11 30.05 12.35
N GLN A 62 -13.25 30.63 11.14
CA GLN A 62 -13.70 29.90 9.96
C GLN A 62 -12.72 28.83 9.49
N ILE A 63 -11.40 29.06 9.60
CA ILE A 63 -10.39 28.06 9.28
C ILE A 63 -10.49 26.87 10.26
N VAL A 64 -10.72 27.13 11.55
CA VAL A 64 -10.89 26.08 12.56
C VAL A 64 -12.17 25.29 12.31
N SER A 65 -13.28 25.96 12.02
CA SER A 65 -14.56 25.32 11.67
C SER A 65 -14.41 24.46 10.40
N PHE A 66 -13.76 25.00 9.35
CA PHE A 66 -13.49 24.26 8.10
C PHE A 66 -12.60 23.02 8.32
N MET A 67 -11.57 23.13 9.18
CA MET A 67 -10.76 21.96 9.56
C MET A 67 -11.60 20.91 10.28
N GLY A 68 -12.52 21.32 11.15
CA GLY A 68 -13.47 20.41 11.80
C GLY A 68 -14.37 19.68 10.82
N PHE A 69 -14.86 20.34 9.77
CA PHE A 69 -15.62 19.70 8.69
C PHE A 69 -14.77 18.71 7.88
N ILE A 70 -13.54 19.08 7.53
CA ILE A 70 -12.61 18.17 6.82
C ILE A 70 -12.37 16.91 7.64
N ASP A 71 -12.14 17.02 8.93
CA ASP A 71 -11.88 15.86 9.78
C ASP A 71 -13.13 14.99 9.97
N ARG A 72 -14.34 15.59 10.08
CA ARG A 72 -15.61 14.85 10.04
C ARG A 72 -15.80 14.12 8.71
N MET A 73 -15.52 14.75 7.58
CA MET A 73 -15.61 14.13 6.25
C MET A 73 -14.61 12.97 6.10
N LYS A 74 -13.37 13.12 6.59
CA LYS A 74 -12.38 12.03 6.60
C LYS A 74 -12.85 10.85 7.45
N TYR A 75 -13.41 11.12 8.64
CA TYR A 75 -13.97 10.10 9.51
C TYR A 75 -15.15 9.38 8.84
N GLN A 76 -16.06 10.12 8.24
CA GLN A 76 -17.19 9.58 7.48
C GLN A 76 -16.74 8.71 6.31
N LYS A 77 -15.77 9.18 5.51
CA LYS A 77 -15.19 8.40 4.42
C LYS A 77 -14.60 7.08 4.91
N ARG A 78 -13.83 7.13 6.00
CA ARG A 78 -13.22 5.92 6.60
C ARG A 78 -14.28 4.92 7.06
N ASN A 79 -15.34 5.38 7.73
CA ASN A 79 -16.42 4.53 8.19
C ASN A 79 -17.23 3.94 7.03
N HIS A 80 -17.44 4.71 5.97
CA HIS A 80 -18.06 4.20 4.75
C HIS A 80 -17.23 3.06 4.12
N GLU A 81 -15.93 3.22 4.04
CA GLU A 81 -15.03 2.18 3.53
C GLU A 81 -15.07 0.91 4.38
N ILE A 82 -15.07 1.04 5.72
CA ILE A 82 -15.21 -0.09 6.65
C ILE A 82 -16.54 -0.80 6.46
N THR A 83 -17.64 -0.05 6.38
CA THR A 83 -18.98 -0.61 6.20
C THR A 83 -19.09 -1.36 4.88
N ARG A 84 -18.60 -0.78 3.79
CA ARG A 84 -18.57 -1.43 2.47
C ARG A 84 -17.81 -2.77 2.50
N ARG A 85 -16.66 -2.83 3.18
CA ARG A 85 -15.89 -4.07 3.34
C ARG A 85 -16.66 -5.15 4.10
N LEU A 86 -17.38 -4.75 5.15
CA LEU A 86 -18.21 -5.68 5.90
C LEU A 86 -19.39 -6.20 5.07
N GLU A 87 -20.02 -5.33 4.25
CA GLU A 87 -21.03 -5.75 3.28
C GLU A 87 -20.48 -6.81 2.33
N GLU A 88 -19.38 -6.50 1.63
CA GLU A 88 -18.72 -7.42 0.70
C GLU A 88 -18.29 -8.74 1.37
N LYS A 89 -17.90 -8.70 2.65
CA LYS A 89 -17.60 -9.88 3.46
C LYS A 89 -18.83 -10.75 3.63
N TYR A 90 -19.95 -10.18 4.10
CA TYR A 90 -21.16 -10.94 4.37
C TYR A 90 -21.84 -11.42 3.10
N GLU A 91 -21.84 -10.64 2.02
CA GLU A 91 -22.32 -11.08 0.71
C GLU A 91 -21.57 -12.32 0.20
N ARG A 92 -20.25 -12.36 0.37
CA ARG A 92 -19.45 -13.57 0.05
C ARG A 92 -19.77 -14.73 0.96
N MET A 93 -19.97 -14.49 2.26
CA MET A 93 -20.38 -15.54 3.19
C MET A 93 -21.76 -16.15 2.85
N LEU A 94 -22.69 -15.33 2.35
CA LEU A 94 -23.96 -15.84 1.87
C LEU A 94 -23.85 -16.75 0.65
N GLN A 95 -22.79 -16.58 -0.16
CA GLN A 95 -22.51 -17.47 -1.29
C GLN A 95 -21.79 -18.76 -0.85
N SER A 96 -20.76 -18.63 0.01
CA SER A 96 -19.92 -19.75 0.45
C SER A 96 -19.24 -19.41 1.77
N PRO A 97 -19.89 -19.66 2.93
CA PRO A 97 -19.38 -19.21 4.22
C PRO A 97 -18.16 -19.95 4.71
N TYR A 98 -18.06 -21.24 4.43
CA TYR A 98 -16.92 -22.09 4.81
C TYR A 98 -16.65 -23.16 3.74
N PHE A 99 -15.45 -23.70 3.79
CA PHE A 99 -14.98 -24.71 2.84
C PHE A 99 -14.40 -25.96 3.53
N GLY A 100 -14.15 -25.89 4.84
CA GLY A 100 -13.59 -26.99 5.60
C GLY A 100 -14.17 -27.09 7.01
N ARG A 101 -14.08 -28.28 7.58
CA ARG A 101 -14.36 -28.55 9.00
C ARG A 101 -13.35 -29.53 9.52
N ILE A 102 -12.84 -29.29 10.71
CA ILE A 102 -12.12 -30.25 11.53
C ILE A 102 -12.85 -30.43 12.86
N ASP A 103 -12.84 -31.66 13.37
CA ASP A 103 -13.24 -31.94 14.74
C ASP A 103 -11.94 -32.27 15.50
N PHE A 104 -11.62 -31.45 16.49
CA PHE A 104 -10.39 -31.54 17.26
C PHE A 104 -10.72 -31.84 18.73
N LEU A 105 -10.13 -32.92 19.22
CA LEU A 105 -10.21 -33.35 20.62
C LEU A 105 -8.94 -32.88 21.32
N GLU A 106 -9.03 -31.82 22.10
CA GLU A 106 -7.91 -31.31 22.90
C GLU A 106 -7.53 -32.31 23.98
N LYS A 107 -6.24 -32.40 24.27
CA LYS A 107 -5.72 -33.33 25.28
C LYS A 107 -6.24 -32.97 26.66
N GLY A 108 -7.05 -33.84 27.23
CA GLY A 108 -7.69 -33.66 28.54
C GLY A 108 -9.19 -33.34 28.45
N GLU A 109 -9.71 -33.10 27.25
CA GLU A 109 -11.13 -32.89 27.01
C GLU A 109 -11.82 -34.20 26.64
N GLU A 110 -13.11 -34.31 26.95
CA GLU A 110 -13.93 -35.50 26.60
C GLU A 110 -14.64 -35.37 25.28
N LYS A 111 -14.77 -34.17 24.75
CA LYS A 111 -15.57 -33.86 23.56
C LYS A 111 -14.78 -33.09 22.55
N ALA A 112 -14.80 -33.58 21.29
CA ALA A 112 -14.20 -32.85 20.17
C ALA A 112 -14.96 -31.57 19.86
N GLU A 113 -14.24 -30.48 19.70
CA GLU A 113 -14.73 -29.21 19.24
C GLU A 113 -14.73 -29.16 17.71
N LYS A 114 -15.73 -28.46 17.14
CA LYS A 114 -15.92 -28.35 15.67
C LYS A 114 -15.43 -26.99 15.20
N TYR A 115 -14.43 -26.99 14.32
CA TYR A 115 -13.91 -25.79 13.69
C TYR A 115 -14.33 -25.74 12.23
N TYR A 116 -15.35 -24.93 11.92
CA TYR A 116 -15.72 -24.62 10.54
C TYR A 116 -14.82 -23.50 10.00
N ILE A 117 -14.15 -23.75 8.89
CA ILE A 117 -13.07 -22.88 8.38
C ILE A 117 -13.54 -22.21 7.09
N GLY A 118 -13.47 -20.87 7.09
CA GLY A 118 -13.88 -20.03 5.95
C GLY A 118 -12.89 -18.93 5.65
N ILE A 119 -13.24 -18.05 4.72
CA ILE A 119 -12.42 -16.91 4.29
C ILE A 119 -12.30 -15.86 5.41
N SER A 120 -13.32 -15.77 6.26
CA SER A 120 -13.36 -14.81 7.37
C SER A 120 -14.12 -15.42 8.55
N ASN A 121 -13.86 -14.91 9.75
CA ASN A 121 -14.61 -15.31 10.93
C ASN A 121 -16.07 -14.78 10.91
N LEU A 122 -16.97 -15.56 11.51
CA LEU A 122 -18.32 -15.18 11.82
C LEU A 122 -18.59 -15.54 13.28
N LEU A 123 -19.10 -14.58 14.05
CA LEU A 123 -19.51 -14.76 15.43
C LEU A 123 -21.03 -14.57 15.52
N ASN A 124 -21.66 -15.23 16.48
CA ASN A 124 -23.06 -14.94 16.83
C ASN A 124 -23.15 -13.79 17.86
N GLU A 125 -24.36 -13.47 18.31
CA GLU A 125 -24.62 -12.42 19.32
C GLU A 125 -23.96 -12.71 20.68
N ASN A 126 -23.73 -13.97 21.01
CA ASN A 126 -23.08 -14.40 22.24
C ASN A 126 -21.54 -14.44 22.13
N TYR A 127 -21.00 -13.98 21.01
CA TYR A 127 -19.57 -14.04 20.67
C TYR A 127 -19.03 -15.47 20.45
N ASP A 128 -19.91 -16.48 20.27
CA ASP A 128 -19.45 -17.81 19.86
C ASP A 128 -18.99 -17.78 18.39
N ILE A 129 -17.88 -18.41 18.11
CA ILE A 129 -17.32 -18.47 16.76
C ILE A 129 -18.06 -19.54 15.97
N LEU A 130 -18.83 -19.12 14.96
CA LEU A 130 -19.51 -20.03 14.02
C LEU A 130 -18.58 -20.45 12.88
N ILE A 131 -17.75 -19.53 12.41
CA ILE A 131 -16.77 -19.78 11.35
C ILE A 131 -15.43 -19.21 11.78
N TYR A 132 -14.38 -20.00 11.68
CA TYR A 132 -13.01 -19.62 11.91
C TYR A 132 -12.37 -19.12 10.62
N ASP A 133 -11.62 -18.03 10.71
CA ASP A 133 -10.80 -17.53 9.60
C ASP A 133 -9.70 -18.55 9.27
N TRP A 134 -9.47 -18.85 7.99
CA TRP A 134 -8.46 -19.79 7.55
C TRP A 134 -7.04 -19.43 8.00
N ARG A 135 -6.80 -18.13 8.27
CA ARG A 135 -5.52 -17.58 8.73
C ARG A 135 -5.27 -17.79 10.21
N ALA A 136 -6.31 -18.09 10.99
CA ALA A 136 -6.19 -18.31 12.43
C ALA A 136 -5.24 -19.47 12.76
N PRO A 137 -4.57 -19.43 13.91
CA PRO A 137 -3.67 -20.50 14.35
C PRO A 137 -4.36 -21.88 14.38
N SER A 138 -5.57 -21.97 14.96
CA SER A 138 -6.35 -23.20 15.02
C SER A 138 -6.70 -23.75 13.62
N SER A 139 -6.95 -22.88 12.66
CA SER A 139 -7.27 -23.28 11.28
C SER A 139 -6.06 -23.88 10.55
N SER A 140 -4.82 -23.70 11.05
CA SER A 140 -3.63 -24.30 10.45
C SER A 140 -3.69 -25.83 10.48
N MET A 141 -4.36 -26.38 11.50
CA MET A 141 -4.50 -27.84 11.64
C MET A 141 -5.16 -28.49 10.42
N PHE A 142 -6.08 -27.78 9.76
CA PHE A 142 -6.72 -28.27 8.54
C PHE A 142 -5.74 -28.51 7.39
N TYR A 143 -4.66 -27.74 7.33
CA TYR A 143 -3.66 -27.83 6.26
C TYR A 143 -2.46 -28.70 6.64
N ASP A 144 -2.03 -28.63 7.91
CA ASP A 144 -0.76 -29.18 8.35
C ASP A 144 -0.85 -30.62 8.81
N PHE A 145 -2.05 -31.10 9.21
CA PHE A 145 -2.23 -32.41 9.81
C PHE A 145 -3.27 -33.24 9.07
N GLU A 146 -3.05 -34.55 9.12
CA GLU A 146 -4.04 -35.57 8.79
C GLU A 146 -4.81 -36.01 10.07
N ILE A 147 -5.80 -36.89 9.92
CA ILE A 147 -6.52 -37.47 11.08
C ILE A 147 -5.52 -38.13 12.01
N GLY A 148 -5.64 -37.87 13.31
CA GLY A 148 -4.73 -38.29 14.37
C GLY A 148 -4.11 -37.14 15.12
N LYS A 149 -2.90 -37.31 15.65
CA LYS A 149 -2.23 -36.31 16.48
C LYS A 149 -2.04 -34.98 15.72
N ALA A 150 -2.48 -33.91 16.34
CA ALA A 150 -2.39 -32.55 15.79
C ALA A 150 -2.23 -31.53 16.92
N GLY A 151 -1.91 -30.31 16.54
CA GLY A 151 -1.81 -29.19 17.48
C GLY A 151 -1.55 -27.87 16.76
N PHE A 152 -1.66 -26.78 17.48
CA PHE A 152 -1.38 -25.44 16.97
C PHE A 152 -0.79 -24.56 18.05
N GLU A 153 -0.03 -23.54 17.64
CA GLU A 153 0.54 -22.55 18.53
C GLU A 153 -0.41 -21.37 18.71
N CYS A 154 -0.63 -20.96 19.96
CA CYS A 154 -1.37 -19.75 20.31
C CYS A 154 -0.59 -18.91 21.32
N ALA A 155 -1.13 -17.76 21.72
CA ALA A 155 -0.48 -16.86 22.68
C ALA A 155 -0.20 -17.50 24.06
N GLU A 156 -0.99 -18.50 24.42
CA GLU A 156 -0.92 -19.22 25.69
C GLU A 156 0.00 -20.44 25.64
N GLY A 157 0.53 -20.78 24.47
CA GLY A 157 1.43 -21.93 24.24
C GLY A 157 0.93 -22.84 23.12
N THR A 158 1.45 -24.07 23.08
CA THR A 158 1.07 -25.10 22.11
C THR A 158 -0.10 -25.90 22.65
N ILE A 159 -1.20 -25.94 21.93
CA ILE A 159 -2.36 -26.80 22.22
C ILE A 159 -2.21 -28.08 21.42
N GLU A 160 -2.14 -29.21 22.12
CA GLU A 160 -2.02 -30.55 21.54
C GLU A 160 -3.31 -31.35 21.69
N GLY A 161 -3.59 -32.23 20.74
CA GLY A 161 -4.77 -33.09 20.74
C GLY A 161 -4.81 -34.04 19.54
N GLU A 162 -6.02 -34.40 19.13
CA GLU A 162 -6.25 -35.34 18.03
C GLU A 162 -7.34 -34.81 17.09
N LEU A 163 -7.08 -34.82 15.79
CA LEU A 163 -8.07 -34.60 14.75
C LEU A 163 -8.87 -35.89 14.55
N THR A 164 -10.17 -35.83 14.85
CA THR A 164 -11.09 -36.97 14.71
C THR A 164 -11.88 -36.93 13.42
N LEU A 165 -12.03 -35.75 12.81
CA LEU A 165 -12.66 -35.53 11.53
C LEU A 165 -11.92 -34.42 10.76
N LYS A 166 -11.84 -34.60 9.43
CA LYS A 166 -11.43 -33.57 8.49
C LYS A 166 -12.34 -33.65 7.27
N ARG A 167 -13.18 -32.63 7.07
CA ARG A 167 -14.24 -32.62 6.05
C ARG A 167 -14.09 -31.38 5.17
N GLN A 168 -14.27 -31.57 3.87
CA GLN A 168 -14.27 -30.51 2.88
C GLN A 168 -15.67 -30.31 2.31
N TYR A 169 -15.99 -29.06 1.96
CA TYR A 169 -17.27 -28.68 1.39
C TYR A 169 -17.07 -27.88 0.11
N LYS A 170 -17.94 -28.08 -0.85
CA LYS A 170 -18.22 -27.12 -1.89
C LYS A 170 -19.62 -26.55 -1.64
N ILE A 171 -19.65 -25.25 -1.35
CA ILE A 171 -20.89 -24.50 -1.13
C ILE A 171 -20.99 -23.48 -2.26
N GLY A 172 -22.11 -23.45 -2.95
CA GLY A 172 -22.42 -22.51 -4.00
C GLY A 172 -23.82 -21.95 -3.82
N ASN A 173 -23.97 -20.63 -3.93
CA ASN A 173 -25.26 -19.95 -3.74
C ASN A 173 -25.97 -20.33 -2.43
N GLY A 174 -25.21 -20.47 -1.33
CA GLY A 174 -25.74 -20.82 -0.02
C GLY A 174 -26.25 -22.27 0.10
N LYS A 175 -25.82 -23.17 -0.75
CA LYS A 175 -26.20 -24.61 -0.71
C LYS A 175 -24.97 -25.50 -0.77
N ILE A 176 -24.95 -26.58 -0.01
CA ILE A 176 -23.91 -27.60 -0.11
C ILE A 176 -24.13 -28.33 -1.43
N GLU A 177 -23.21 -28.19 -2.39
CA GLU A 177 -23.21 -28.94 -3.64
C GLU A 177 -22.68 -30.33 -3.39
N TYR A 178 -21.58 -30.48 -2.66
CA TYR A 178 -21.05 -31.74 -2.16
C TYR A 178 -20.17 -31.52 -0.94
N MET A 179 -19.97 -32.59 -0.18
CA MET A 179 -19.04 -32.68 0.93
C MET A 179 -18.41 -34.06 0.99
N PHE A 180 -17.17 -34.15 1.52
CA PHE A 180 -16.47 -35.42 1.67
C PHE A 180 -15.47 -35.36 2.81
N ASP A 181 -15.20 -36.50 3.45
CA ASP A 181 -14.25 -36.65 4.52
C ASP A 181 -12.85 -36.94 3.96
N SER A 182 -11.87 -36.15 4.34
CA SER A 182 -10.49 -36.19 3.84
C SER A 182 -9.64 -37.33 4.43
N SER A 183 -10.25 -38.44 4.85
CA SER A 183 -9.50 -39.63 5.28
C SER A 183 -8.89 -40.41 4.12
N ILE A 184 -9.09 -39.97 2.89
CA ILE A 184 -8.61 -40.59 1.67
C ILE A 184 -7.78 -39.57 0.92
N ASN A 185 -6.58 -39.96 0.46
CA ASN A 185 -5.82 -39.20 -0.53
C ASN A 185 -6.76 -38.93 -1.72
N ILE A 186 -7.08 -37.65 -1.91
CA ILE A 186 -7.91 -37.25 -3.05
C ILE A 186 -7.01 -37.42 -4.28
N ASP A 187 -7.31 -38.42 -5.09
CA ASP A 187 -6.69 -38.54 -6.40
C ASP A 187 -6.97 -37.28 -7.22
N ASP A 188 -5.96 -36.81 -7.94
CA ASP A 188 -5.97 -35.61 -8.78
C ASP A 188 -7.19 -35.49 -9.72
N GLU A 189 -7.88 -36.60 -10.03
CA GLU A 189 -9.05 -36.64 -10.91
C GLU A 189 -10.27 -35.88 -10.35
N ILE A 190 -10.56 -35.96 -9.06
CA ILE A 190 -11.67 -35.21 -8.43
C ILE A 190 -11.33 -33.72 -8.40
N LEU A 191 -10.08 -33.38 -8.16
CA LEU A 191 -9.58 -32.00 -8.23
C LEU A 191 -9.70 -31.44 -9.64
N GLN A 192 -9.39 -32.24 -10.67
CA GLN A 192 -9.53 -31.87 -12.09
C GLN A 192 -11.01 -31.73 -12.51
N GLU A 193 -11.90 -32.57 -12.02
CA GLU A 193 -13.35 -32.46 -12.29
C GLU A 193 -13.96 -31.20 -11.64
N ILE A 194 -13.49 -30.85 -10.44
CA ILE A 194 -13.86 -29.62 -9.73
C ILE A 194 -13.34 -28.37 -10.46
N LEU A 195 -12.11 -28.43 -10.96
CA LEU A 195 -11.47 -27.35 -11.70
C LEU A 195 -12.02 -27.17 -13.11
N GLY A 196 -12.55 -28.23 -13.71
CA GLY A 196 -13.04 -28.24 -15.11
C GLY A 196 -14.41 -27.57 -15.34
N LYS A 197 -15.23 -27.41 -14.32
CA LYS A 197 -16.65 -27.04 -14.47
C LYS A 197 -17.02 -25.58 -14.34
N SER A 198 -16.11 -24.66 -13.96
CA SER A 198 -16.45 -23.22 -13.95
C SER A 198 -15.26 -22.24 -13.99
N THR A 199 -15.35 -21.25 -14.85
CA THR A 199 -14.31 -20.23 -15.09
C THR A 199 -14.11 -19.26 -13.92
N ASP A 200 -15.14 -18.99 -13.12
CA ASP A 200 -15.10 -18.10 -11.94
C ASP A 200 -14.80 -18.83 -10.62
N SER A 201 -14.90 -20.14 -10.61
CA SER A 201 -14.65 -20.96 -9.41
C SER A 201 -13.16 -21.29 -9.19
N ARG A 202 -12.28 -20.92 -10.13
CA ARG A 202 -10.85 -21.27 -10.05
C ARG A 202 -10.17 -20.73 -8.80
N MET A 203 -10.49 -19.50 -8.40
CA MET A 203 -9.88 -18.89 -7.22
C MET A 203 -10.51 -19.38 -5.91
N LYS A 204 -11.82 -19.66 -5.88
CA LYS A 204 -12.44 -20.29 -4.71
C LYS A 204 -11.85 -21.68 -4.45
N ALA A 205 -11.57 -22.44 -5.51
CA ALA A 205 -10.89 -23.73 -5.41
C ALA A 205 -9.44 -23.60 -4.88
N ILE A 206 -8.72 -22.52 -5.20
CA ILE A 206 -7.36 -22.28 -4.72
C ILE A 206 -7.33 -22.11 -3.21
N VAL A 207 -8.28 -21.37 -2.63
CA VAL A 207 -8.38 -21.20 -1.16
C VAL A 207 -8.67 -22.56 -0.48
N THR A 208 -9.52 -23.38 -1.10
CA THR A 208 -9.90 -24.69 -0.54
C THR A 208 -8.84 -25.78 -0.70
N THR A 209 -7.87 -25.60 -1.60
CA THR A 209 -6.85 -26.61 -1.92
C THR A 209 -5.42 -26.17 -1.64
N ILE A 210 -5.21 -25.28 -0.66
CA ILE A 210 -3.86 -24.96 -0.20
C ILE A 210 -3.22 -26.25 0.33
N GLN A 211 -2.23 -26.74 -0.39
CA GLN A 211 -1.50 -27.94 0.02
C GLN A 211 -0.60 -27.67 1.23
N ARG A 212 -0.25 -28.69 1.96
CA ARG A 212 0.57 -28.62 3.18
C ARG A 212 1.89 -27.86 2.94
N GLU A 213 2.58 -28.16 1.84
CA GLU A 213 3.83 -27.49 1.47
C GLU A 213 3.61 -25.99 1.20
N GLN A 214 2.51 -25.64 0.54
CA GLN A 214 2.13 -24.25 0.29
C GLN A 214 1.83 -23.53 1.59
N ASN A 215 1.10 -24.15 2.52
CA ASN A 215 0.79 -23.57 3.83
C ASN A 215 2.05 -23.28 4.63
N ARG A 216 3.05 -24.18 4.60
CA ARG A 216 4.35 -23.93 5.22
C ARG A 216 5.04 -22.67 4.68
N VAL A 217 5.01 -22.48 3.36
CA VAL A 217 5.59 -21.27 2.73
C VAL A 217 4.81 -20.01 3.09
N ILE A 218 3.47 -20.10 3.10
CA ILE A 218 2.58 -18.99 3.44
C ILE A 218 2.83 -18.49 4.86
N ARG A 219 2.99 -19.39 5.82
CA ARG A 219 3.15 -19.09 7.26
C ARG A 219 4.59 -18.95 7.73
N ASN A 220 5.59 -19.16 6.86
CA ASN A 220 6.99 -19.03 7.23
C ASN A 220 7.35 -17.59 7.62
N GLU A 221 7.93 -17.38 8.80
CA GLU A 221 8.39 -16.08 9.32
C GLU A 221 9.87 -16.06 9.69
N GLU A 222 10.56 -17.19 9.57
CA GLU A 222 11.98 -17.28 9.93
C GLU A 222 12.88 -16.46 8.99
N TYR A 223 12.47 -16.33 7.71
CA TYR A 223 13.31 -15.74 6.69
C TYR A 223 12.80 -14.34 6.27
N LYS A 224 13.70 -13.37 6.34
CA LYS A 224 13.44 -12.02 5.84
C LYS A 224 13.23 -11.99 4.33
N ASN A 225 13.95 -12.81 3.59
CA ASN A 225 13.87 -12.94 2.14
C ASN A 225 13.41 -14.37 1.79
N LEU A 226 12.35 -14.48 1.00
CA LEU A 226 11.79 -15.76 0.57
C LEU A 226 11.72 -15.81 -0.96
N ILE A 227 12.31 -16.85 -1.54
CA ILE A 227 12.25 -17.13 -2.97
C ILE A 227 11.40 -18.37 -3.18
N VAL A 228 10.31 -18.23 -3.95
CA VAL A 228 9.41 -19.35 -4.28
C VAL A 228 9.69 -19.80 -5.71
N GLN A 229 10.21 -21.00 -5.88
CA GLN A 229 10.55 -21.60 -7.17
C GLN A 229 9.62 -22.77 -7.47
N GLY A 230 9.29 -22.98 -8.75
CA GLY A 230 8.48 -24.09 -9.21
C GLY A 230 8.09 -23.94 -10.68
N PRO A 231 7.55 -24.98 -11.32
CA PRO A 231 7.09 -24.95 -12.72
C PRO A 231 5.91 -24.01 -12.92
N ALA A 232 5.55 -23.75 -14.18
CA ALA A 232 4.33 -23.01 -14.50
C ALA A 232 3.10 -23.79 -13.95
N GLY A 233 2.14 -23.05 -13.36
CA GLY A 233 0.94 -23.67 -12.77
C GLY A 233 1.09 -24.22 -11.34
N SER A 234 2.29 -24.22 -10.74
CA SER A 234 2.52 -24.70 -9.35
C SER A 234 1.94 -23.81 -8.25
N GLY A 235 1.22 -22.75 -8.56
CA GLY A 235 0.58 -21.88 -7.58
C GLY A 235 1.49 -20.81 -6.95
N LYS A 236 2.69 -20.52 -7.50
CA LYS A 236 3.63 -19.52 -6.92
C LYS A 236 3.00 -18.17 -6.63
N THR A 237 2.23 -17.65 -7.58
CA THR A 237 1.52 -16.37 -7.40
C THR A 237 0.44 -16.47 -6.34
N SER A 238 -0.29 -17.58 -6.33
CA SER A 238 -1.30 -17.84 -5.29
C SER A 238 -0.67 -17.88 -3.90
N ILE A 239 0.44 -18.61 -3.74
CA ILE A 239 1.21 -18.65 -2.48
C ILE A 239 1.62 -17.23 -2.04
N ALA A 240 2.13 -16.42 -2.96
CA ALA A 240 2.55 -15.05 -2.64
C ALA A 240 1.38 -14.20 -2.14
N LEU A 241 0.21 -14.28 -2.80
CA LEU A 241 -0.98 -13.53 -2.40
C LEU A 241 -1.58 -14.02 -1.08
N HIS A 242 -1.65 -15.33 -0.86
CA HIS A 242 -2.08 -15.90 0.42
C HIS A 242 -1.12 -15.53 1.56
N ARG A 243 0.20 -15.51 1.28
CA ARG A 243 1.19 -15.05 2.27
C ARG A 243 0.97 -13.59 2.65
N ILE A 244 0.70 -12.73 1.69
CA ILE A 244 0.37 -11.32 1.94
C ILE A 244 -0.87 -11.24 2.84
N ALA A 245 -1.95 -11.96 2.50
CA ALA A 245 -3.16 -11.99 3.29
C ALA A 245 -2.92 -12.50 4.73
N TYR A 246 -2.10 -13.55 4.87
CA TYR A 246 -1.71 -14.07 6.18
C TYR A 246 -0.92 -13.04 7.00
N LEU A 247 0.08 -12.37 6.41
CA LEU A 247 0.91 -11.38 7.11
C LEU A 247 0.09 -10.15 7.53
N LEU A 248 -0.84 -9.69 6.70
CA LEU A 248 -1.76 -8.61 7.04
C LEU A 248 -2.68 -9.00 8.20
N TYR A 249 -3.19 -10.22 8.21
CA TYR A 249 -4.03 -10.73 9.30
C TYR A 249 -3.23 -10.84 10.61
N LYS A 250 -2.05 -11.45 10.56
CA LYS A 250 -1.23 -11.70 11.75
C LYS A 250 -0.66 -10.43 12.35
N HIS A 251 -0.20 -9.51 11.52
CA HIS A 251 0.45 -8.27 11.94
C HIS A 251 -0.44 -7.03 11.76
N ARG A 252 -1.76 -7.18 11.82
CA ARG A 252 -2.76 -6.13 11.57
C ARG A 252 -2.60 -4.86 12.39
N GLU A 253 -1.88 -4.93 13.52
CA GLU A 253 -1.55 -3.76 14.35
C GLU A 253 -0.34 -2.97 13.84
N LYS A 254 0.52 -3.59 13.02
CA LYS A 254 1.80 -3.03 12.55
C LYS A 254 1.85 -2.85 11.05
N ILE A 255 1.16 -3.70 10.28
CA ILE A 255 1.22 -3.74 8.82
C ILE A 255 -0.18 -3.48 8.26
N THR A 256 -0.24 -2.55 7.32
CA THR A 256 -1.45 -2.21 6.56
C THR A 256 -1.21 -2.43 5.06
N PRO A 257 -2.24 -2.51 4.21
CA PRO A 257 -2.06 -2.60 2.75
C PRO A 257 -1.16 -1.51 2.16
N GLN A 258 -1.11 -0.32 2.79
CA GLN A 258 -0.26 0.80 2.36
C GLN A 258 1.25 0.57 2.60
N ASN A 259 1.60 -0.41 3.43
CA ASN A 259 3.00 -0.79 3.69
C ASN A 259 3.51 -1.87 2.72
N ILE A 260 2.67 -2.35 1.80
CA ILE A 260 2.97 -3.44 0.88
C ILE A 260 2.96 -2.93 -0.56
N VAL A 261 3.94 -3.34 -1.32
CA VAL A 261 4.04 -3.06 -2.76
C VAL A 261 4.21 -4.38 -3.52
N ILE A 262 3.42 -4.57 -4.56
CA ILE A 262 3.53 -5.70 -5.46
C ILE A 262 4.12 -5.21 -6.79
N PHE A 263 5.32 -5.70 -7.13
CA PHE A 263 5.90 -5.50 -8.45
C PHE A 263 5.49 -6.64 -9.37
N SER A 264 4.80 -6.30 -10.43
CA SER A 264 4.33 -7.25 -11.44
C SER A 264 5.08 -7.10 -12.77
N PRO A 265 5.09 -8.15 -13.60
CA PRO A 265 5.75 -8.09 -14.91
C PRO A 265 5.04 -7.15 -15.91
N ASN A 266 3.73 -6.98 -15.80
CA ASN A 266 2.92 -6.15 -16.71
C ASN A 266 1.58 -5.75 -16.08
N GLN A 267 0.86 -4.85 -16.74
CA GLN A 267 -0.42 -4.30 -16.24
C GLN A 267 -1.55 -5.35 -16.20
N ILE A 268 -1.59 -6.27 -17.17
CA ILE A 268 -2.60 -7.34 -17.18
C ILE A 268 -2.50 -8.21 -15.92
N PHE A 269 -1.27 -8.42 -15.44
CA PHE A 269 -1.04 -9.15 -14.21
C PHE A 269 -1.49 -8.34 -12.97
N ASN A 270 -1.35 -7.02 -12.99
CA ASN A 270 -1.90 -6.14 -11.94
C ASN A 270 -3.43 -6.26 -11.87
N ASP A 271 -4.10 -6.20 -13.01
CA ASP A 271 -5.56 -6.31 -13.08
C ASP A 271 -6.05 -7.66 -12.53
N TYR A 272 -5.32 -8.74 -12.84
CA TYR A 272 -5.58 -10.06 -12.26
C TYR A 272 -5.44 -10.06 -10.73
N ILE A 273 -4.34 -9.53 -10.18
CA ILE A 273 -4.11 -9.47 -8.73
C ILE A 273 -5.17 -8.63 -8.03
N SER A 274 -5.57 -7.50 -8.61
CA SER A 274 -6.60 -6.61 -8.07
C SER A 274 -7.95 -7.30 -7.85
N ASN A 275 -8.24 -8.33 -8.65
CA ASN A 275 -9.45 -9.13 -8.50
C ASN A 275 -9.31 -10.27 -7.47
N VAL A 276 -8.08 -10.72 -7.20
CA VAL A 276 -7.80 -11.86 -6.30
C VAL A 276 -7.75 -11.45 -4.83
N LEU A 277 -7.05 -10.36 -4.51
CA LEU A 277 -6.86 -9.91 -3.12
C LEU A 277 -8.18 -9.70 -2.37
N PRO A 278 -9.20 -9.05 -2.96
CA PRO A 278 -10.49 -8.95 -2.29
C PRO A 278 -11.16 -10.31 -2.02
N GLN A 279 -10.91 -11.33 -2.86
CA GLN A 279 -11.43 -12.68 -2.62
C GLN A 279 -10.78 -13.38 -1.42
N LEU A 280 -9.57 -12.96 -1.05
CA LEU A 280 -8.87 -13.41 0.15
C LEU A 280 -9.23 -12.64 1.42
N GLY A 281 -10.17 -11.68 1.30
CA GLY A 281 -10.62 -10.87 2.43
C GLY A 281 -9.74 -9.64 2.70
N GLU A 282 -8.85 -9.28 1.77
CA GLU A 282 -7.93 -8.17 1.93
C GLU A 282 -8.21 -7.02 0.96
N ASP A 283 -7.78 -5.82 1.35
CA ASP A 283 -7.84 -4.67 0.44
C ASP A 283 -6.80 -4.76 -0.66
N ASN A 284 -7.08 -4.04 -1.73
CA ASN A 284 -6.07 -3.80 -2.76
C ASN A 284 -4.95 -2.94 -2.20
N MET A 285 -3.72 -3.35 -2.47
CA MET A 285 -2.50 -2.66 -2.13
C MET A 285 -1.85 -2.05 -3.37
N LEU A 286 -0.78 -1.31 -3.17
CA LEU A 286 -0.07 -0.69 -4.28
C LEU A 286 0.52 -1.77 -5.19
N GLN A 287 0.02 -1.80 -6.41
CA GLN A 287 0.50 -2.65 -7.49
C GLN A 287 1.12 -1.78 -8.55
N THR A 288 2.28 -2.15 -9.03
CA THR A 288 3.00 -1.37 -10.04
C THR A 288 3.93 -2.27 -10.85
N THR A 289 4.27 -1.84 -12.05
CA THR A 289 5.37 -2.41 -12.82
C THR A 289 6.66 -1.65 -12.50
N PHE A 290 7.82 -2.25 -12.77
CA PHE A 290 9.09 -1.54 -12.64
C PHE A 290 9.14 -0.27 -13.50
N LYS A 291 8.56 -0.33 -14.70
CA LYS A 291 8.46 0.81 -15.62
C LYS A 291 7.67 1.98 -15.00
N GLU A 292 6.49 1.71 -14.47
CA GLU A 292 5.66 2.73 -13.81
C GLU A 292 6.34 3.32 -12.58
N TYR A 293 6.93 2.45 -11.75
CA TYR A 293 7.69 2.88 -10.58
C TYR A 293 8.85 3.80 -10.97
N MET A 294 9.63 3.42 -12.00
CA MET A 294 10.72 4.23 -12.53
C MET A 294 10.20 5.59 -13.04
N HIS A 295 9.10 5.60 -13.80
CA HIS A 295 8.48 6.83 -14.28
C HIS A 295 8.06 7.75 -13.14
N LYS A 296 7.42 7.18 -12.11
CA LYS A 296 7.01 7.95 -10.93
C LYS A 296 8.21 8.48 -10.12
N ALA A 297 9.27 7.69 -10.00
CA ALA A 297 10.46 8.06 -9.25
C ALA A 297 11.27 9.18 -9.93
N LEU A 298 11.41 9.12 -11.26
CA LEU A 298 12.15 10.10 -12.04
C LEU A 298 11.35 11.36 -12.38
N GLY A 299 10.00 11.28 -12.30
CA GLY A 299 9.12 12.37 -12.74
C GLY A 299 9.21 12.61 -14.25
N ASP A 300 8.78 13.80 -14.69
CA ASP A 300 8.76 14.18 -16.10
C ASP A 300 10.02 14.95 -16.54
N ARG A 301 11.02 15.01 -15.65
CA ARG A 301 12.28 15.73 -15.91
C ARG A 301 13.17 15.07 -16.95
N PHE A 302 12.91 13.80 -17.30
CA PHE A 302 13.72 13.02 -18.22
C PHE A 302 12.88 12.44 -19.35
N ILE A 303 13.40 12.50 -20.57
CA ILE A 303 12.91 11.69 -21.69
C ILE A 303 13.36 10.26 -21.42
N LYS A 304 12.38 9.37 -21.23
CA LYS A 304 12.59 7.97 -20.86
C LYS A 304 12.51 7.14 -22.14
N GLU A 305 13.55 6.35 -22.37
CA GLU A 305 13.53 5.37 -23.45
C GLU A 305 12.61 4.20 -23.08
N ASP A 306 11.79 3.74 -24.00
CA ASP A 306 10.97 2.56 -23.78
C ASP A 306 11.81 1.28 -23.90
N TYR A 307 11.37 0.21 -23.24
CA TYR A 307 12.03 -1.10 -23.32
C TYR A 307 12.06 -1.63 -24.77
N SER A 308 11.00 -1.39 -25.54
CA SER A 308 10.92 -1.75 -26.97
C SER A 308 11.98 -1.06 -27.79
N ASP A 309 12.20 0.25 -27.57
CA ASP A 309 13.23 1.02 -28.30
C ASP A 309 14.64 0.53 -27.96
N MET A 310 14.88 0.20 -26.68
CA MET A 310 16.12 -0.39 -26.24
C MET A 310 16.36 -1.78 -26.88
N MET A 311 15.34 -2.61 -26.97
CA MET A 311 15.44 -3.93 -27.57
C MET A 311 15.64 -3.84 -29.09
N GLU A 312 14.94 -2.93 -29.78
CA GLU A 312 15.18 -2.66 -31.21
C GLU A 312 16.62 -2.26 -31.45
N PHE A 313 17.16 -1.37 -30.61
CA PHE A 313 18.55 -0.97 -30.68
C PHE A 313 19.53 -2.16 -30.49
N ILE A 314 19.28 -3.02 -29.50
CA ILE A 314 20.14 -4.18 -29.19
C ILE A 314 20.13 -5.19 -30.33
N LEU A 315 18.97 -5.40 -30.97
CA LEU A 315 18.82 -6.40 -32.04
C LEU A 315 19.30 -5.94 -33.41
N ASP A 316 19.34 -4.64 -33.68
CA ASP A 316 19.73 -4.09 -34.98
C ASP A 316 21.08 -3.35 -34.94
N SER A 317 22.17 -4.12 -34.77
CA SER A 317 23.51 -3.58 -34.65
C SER A 317 24.01 -2.80 -35.89
N LYS A 318 23.41 -3.02 -37.09
CA LYS A 318 23.81 -2.40 -38.34
C LYS A 318 23.24 -1.01 -38.56
N LYS A 319 22.20 -0.65 -37.83
CA LYS A 319 21.45 0.59 -37.99
C LYS A 319 22.09 1.79 -37.26
N PHE A 320 22.94 1.55 -36.27
CA PHE A 320 23.45 2.58 -35.37
C PHE A 320 24.95 2.66 -35.33
N SER A 321 25.50 3.84 -35.60
CA SER A 321 26.96 4.10 -35.62
C SER A 321 27.62 4.03 -34.25
N ASP A 322 26.84 4.22 -33.18
CA ASP A 322 27.32 4.22 -31.79
C ASP A 322 27.01 2.93 -31.03
N TYR A 323 26.64 1.85 -31.75
CA TYR A 323 26.21 0.58 -31.21
C TYR A 323 27.19 0.01 -30.17
N GLU A 324 28.46 -0.11 -30.51
CA GLU A 324 29.47 -0.73 -29.65
C GLU A 324 29.70 0.04 -28.35
N ILE A 325 29.74 1.38 -28.41
CA ILE A 325 29.90 2.24 -27.24
C ILE A 325 28.68 2.11 -26.32
N ARG A 326 27.51 2.09 -26.92
CA ARG A 326 26.27 1.95 -26.14
C ARG A 326 26.15 0.59 -25.48
N ILE A 327 26.49 -0.51 -26.14
CA ILE A 327 26.51 -1.85 -25.57
C ILE A 327 27.52 -1.94 -24.41
N ARG A 328 28.73 -1.38 -24.58
CA ARG A 328 29.72 -1.30 -23.49
C ARG A 328 29.17 -0.53 -22.29
N ASN A 329 28.48 0.59 -22.52
CA ASN A 329 27.86 1.39 -21.47
C ASN A 329 26.76 0.63 -20.74
N ILE A 330 25.85 -0.08 -21.44
CA ILE A 330 24.83 -0.93 -20.87
C ILE A 330 25.47 -2.02 -20.00
N LYS A 331 26.48 -2.73 -20.54
CA LYS A 331 27.17 -3.79 -19.77
C LYS A 331 27.82 -3.24 -18.49
N TYR A 332 28.51 -2.11 -18.59
CA TYR A 332 29.11 -1.46 -17.42
C TYR A 332 28.10 -1.07 -16.37
N LYS A 333 27.02 -0.37 -16.76
CA LYS A 333 25.96 0.06 -15.83
C LYS A 333 25.17 -1.11 -15.21
N SER A 334 25.17 -2.27 -15.88
CA SER A 334 24.55 -3.50 -15.39
C SER A 334 25.49 -4.39 -14.58
N SER A 335 26.75 -3.98 -14.37
CA SER A 335 27.73 -4.76 -13.64
C SER A 335 27.58 -4.63 -12.12
N LEU A 336 28.07 -5.63 -11.39
CA LEU A 336 28.15 -5.57 -9.93
C LEU A 336 29.09 -4.46 -9.44
N GLU A 337 30.16 -4.20 -10.20
CA GLU A 337 31.10 -3.12 -9.93
C GLU A 337 30.40 -1.76 -9.91
N PHE A 338 29.53 -1.49 -10.88
CA PHE A 338 28.78 -0.25 -10.91
C PHE A 338 27.79 -0.13 -9.74
N ILE A 339 27.18 -1.25 -9.31
CA ILE A 339 26.33 -1.29 -8.10
C ILE A 339 27.15 -0.89 -6.86
N GLU A 340 28.37 -1.39 -6.70
CA GLU A 340 29.22 -1.02 -5.57
C GLU A 340 29.65 0.46 -5.61
N ILE A 341 29.88 1.01 -6.80
CA ILE A 341 30.13 2.44 -6.98
C ILE A 341 28.91 3.26 -6.55
N LEU A 342 27.70 2.86 -6.96
CA LEU A 342 26.45 3.51 -6.55
C LEU A 342 26.27 3.48 -5.04
N LYS A 343 26.49 2.34 -4.39
CA LYS A 343 26.37 2.20 -2.92
C LYS A 343 27.35 3.11 -2.19
N ARG A 344 28.64 3.07 -2.55
CA ARG A 344 29.65 3.96 -1.96
C ARG A 344 29.31 5.44 -2.14
N ASN A 345 28.82 5.80 -3.33
CA ASN A 345 28.42 7.16 -3.60
C ASN A 345 27.22 7.59 -2.75
N ALA A 346 26.21 6.72 -2.61
CA ALA A 346 25.05 6.98 -1.74
C ALA A 346 25.49 7.19 -0.27
N GLU A 347 26.35 6.33 0.27
CA GLU A 347 26.91 6.49 1.62
C GLU A 347 27.72 7.78 1.77
N ASN A 348 28.52 8.14 0.76
CA ASN A 348 29.29 9.37 0.79
C ASN A 348 28.41 10.62 0.76
N ILE A 349 27.30 10.59 0.01
CA ILE A 349 26.33 11.70 -0.03
C ILE A 349 25.69 11.91 1.33
N GLU A 350 25.38 10.85 2.05
CA GLU A 350 24.84 10.96 3.40
C GLU A 350 25.85 11.51 4.42
N LYS A 351 27.15 11.19 4.21
CA LYS A 351 28.26 11.64 5.07
C LYS A 351 28.83 13.00 4.67
N GLN A 352 28.70 13.38 3.40
CA GLN A 352 29.18 14.68 2.95
C GLN A 352 28.34 15.79 3.59
N GLY A 353 29.04 16.65 4.33
CA GLY A 353 28.45 17.83 4.93
C GLY A 353 27.82 18.74 3.88
N ARG A 354 26.69 19.31 4.22
CA ARG A 354 26.11 20.40 3.45
C ARG A 354 26.55 21.72 4.08
N ASN A 355 27.05 22.60 3.21
CA ASN A 355 27.45 23.94 3.62
C ASN A 355 26.22 24.83 3.59
N PHE A 356 25.53 24.94 4.71
CA PHE A 356 24.43 25.86 4.85
C PHE A 356 24.95 27.28 4.99
N LYS A 357 24.15 28.26 4.55
CA LYS A 357 24.40 29.67 4.71
C LYS A 357 23.27 30.26 5.52
N ASP A 358 23.57 31.43 6.14
CA ASP A 358 22.54 32.20 6.78
C ASP A 358 21.51 32.68 5.77
N ILE A 359 20.23 32.55 6.07
CA ILE A 359 19.13 33.08 5.28
C ILE A 359 18.76 34.44 5.86
N VAL A 360 18.97 35.49 5.07
CA VAL A 360 18.73 36.86 5.46
C VAL A 360 17.71 37.51 4.53
N PHE A 361 16.75 38.24 5.06
CA PHE A 361 15.78 39.03 4.32
C PHE A 361 15.80 40.47 4.83
N MET A 362 16.10 41.44 3.96
CA MET A 362 16.14 42.87 4.30
C MET A 362 16.96 43.16 5.59
N ASP A 363 18.19 42.62 5.61
CA ASP A 363 19.13 42.72 6.76
C ASP A 363 18.66 42.02 8.05
N LYS A 364 17.49 41.39 8.07
CA LYS A 364 17.00 40.57 9.17
C LYS A 364 17.41 39.09 8.98
N LEU A 365 18.07 38.50 9.96
CA LEU A 365 18.42 37.09 9.97
C LEU A 365 17.16 36.25 10.19
N ILE A 366 16.78 35.42 9.20
CA ILE A 366 15.63 34.52 9.26
C ILE A 366 16.02 33.24 9.98
N VAL A 367 17.15 32.63 9.59
CA VAL A 367 17.71 31.44 10.21
C VAL A 367 19.21 31.37 9.95
N SER A 368 19.99 31.01 10.97
CA SER A 368 21.44 30.91 10.84
C SER A 368 21.84 29.56 10.19
N SER A 369 23.02 29.58 9.56
CA SER A 369 23.66 28.36 9.04
C SER A 369 23.85 27.31 10.14
N LYS A 370 24.16 27.74 11.36
CA LYS A 370 24.36 26.88 12.52
C LYS A 370 23.07 26.17 12.94
N ASP A 371 21.93 26.86 12.92
CA ASP A 371 20.64 26.27 13.25
C ASP A 371 20.23 25.24 12.17
N LEU A 372 20.50 25.54 10.89
CA LEU A 372 20.26 24.62 9.78
C LEU A 372 21.13 23.36 9.87
N GLU A 373 22.41 23.51 10.27
CA GLU A 373 23.30 22.37 10.51
C GLU A 373 22.81 21.54 11.68
N GLU A 374 22.34 22.14 12.75
CA GLU A 374 21.79 21.41 13.89
C GLU A 374 20.56 20.60 13.52
N LEU A 375 19.60 21.19 12.79
CA LEU A 375 18.44 20.49 12.25
C LEU A 375 18.86 19.33 11.33
N TYR A 376 19.86 19.54 10.45
CA TYR A 376 20.29 18.53 9.49
C TYR A 376 21.03 17.36 10.14
N TYR A 377 21.99 17.63 11.04
CA TYR A 377 22.90 16.63 11.60
C TYR A 377 22.44 16.03 12.94
N LYS A 378 21.50 16.66 13.63
CA LYS A 378 20.98 16.17 14.91
C LYS A 378 19.51 15.81 14.83
N ASP A 379 18.64 16.80 14.63
CA ASP A 379 17.20 16.61 14.81
C ASP A 379 16.58 15.68 13.75
N TYR A 380 17.01 15.83 12.51
CA TYR A 380 16.47 15.07 11.38
C TYR A 380 17.38 13.95 10.88
N ILE A 381 18.44 13.60 11.62
CA ILE A 381 19.45 12.60 11.22
C ILE A 381 18.82 11.24 10.85
N ASN A 382 17.76 10.83 11.55
CA ASN A 382 17.06 9.57 11.34
C ASN A 382 16.10 9.59 10.13
N LEU A 383 15.91 10.74 9.48
CA LEU A 383 15.07 10.83 8.29
C LEU A 383 15.90 10.53 7.03
N PRO A 384 15.30 9.87 6.01
CA PRO A 384 15.89 9.76 4.69
C PRO A 384 16.26 11.14 4.13
N LEU A 385 17.40 11.26 3.44
CA LEU A 385 17.98 12.52 2.98
C LEU A 385 16.97 13.48 2.32
N LYS A 386 16.16 12.98 1.39
CA LYS A 386 15.12 13.78 0.72
C LYS A 386 14.09 14.35 1.71
N ARG A 387 13.64 13.53 2.67
CA ARG A 387 12.69 14.00 3.71
C ARG A 387 13.34 15.00 4.66
N ARG A 388 14.61 14.81 5.00
CA ARG A 388 15.40 15.71 5.82
C ARG A 388 15.47 17.10 5.20
N LEU A 389 15.84 17.17 3.92
CA LEU A 389 15.91 18.43 3.17
C LEU A 389 14.54 19.09 3.01
N ASN A 390 13.49 18.33 2.76
CA ASN A 390 12.13 18.87 2.71
C ASN A 390 11.70 19.46 4.05
N LYS A 391 12.02 18.83 5.17
CA LYS A 391 11.72 19.36 6.50
C LYS A 391 12.47 20.67 6.80
N ILE A 392 13.73 20.76 6.38
CA ILE A 392 14.51 22.00 6.47
C ILE A 392 13.84 23.08 5.62
N ARG A 393 13.47 22.77 4.38
CA ARG A 393 12.75 23.71 3.51
C ARG A 393 11.45 24.21 4.16
N GLU A 394 10.62 23.31 4.64
CA GLU A 394 9.36 23.64 5.34
C GLU A 394 9.63 24.56 6.54
N ARG A 395 10.69 24.29 7.30
CA ARG A 395 11.07 25.11 8.46
C ARG A 395 11.51 26.52 8.05
N ILE A 396 12.36 26.66 7.04
CA ILE A 396 12.82 27.96 6.55
C ILE A 396 11.62 28.78 6.03
N LEU A 397 10.76 28.17 5.21
CA LEU A 397 9.56 28.82 4.68
C LEU A 397 8.60 29.26 5.80
N PHE A 398 8.45 28.45 6.84
CA PHE A 398 7.65 28.81 8.01
C PHE A 398 8.21 30.04 8.73
N LEU A 399 9.53 30.10 8.91
CA LEU A 399 10.20 31.22 9.56
C LEU A 399 10.19 32.49 8.71
N LEU A 400 10.17 32.39 7.39
CA LEU A 400 10.12 33.50 6.44
C LEU A 400 8.75 34.22 6.42
N LYS A 401 7.65 33.45 6.56
CA LYS A 401 6.27 33.96 6.45
C LYS A 401 5.97 35.24 7.25
N PRO A 402 6.35 35.39 8.54
CA PRO A 402 6.10 36.62 9.30
C PRO A 402 6.75 37.86 8.66
N TYR A 403 7.96 37.70 8.15
CA TYR A 403 8.73 38.79 7.53
C TYR A 403 8.13 39.19 6.17
N GLU A 404 7.65 38.22 5.37
CA GLU A 404 6.91 38.50 4.13
C GLU A 404 5.63 39.29 4.44
N LYS A 405 4.89 38.89 5.48
CA LYS A 405 3.67 39.56 5.88
C LYS A 405 3.95 41.00 6.35
N GLU A 406 5.01 41.19 7.13
CA GLU A 406 5.46 42.54 7.57
C GLU A 406 5.76 43.39 6.33
N ARG A 407 6.51 42.88 5.36
CA ARG A 407 6.86 43.58 4.13
C ARG A 407 5.66 43.92 3.25
N ILE A 408 4.71 43.02 3.12
CA ILE A 408 3.44 43.27 2.41
C ILE A 408 2.72 44.47 3.04
N ASN A 409 2.66 44.52 4.38
CA ASN A 409 2.01 45.63 5.07
C ASN A 409 2.78 46.95 4.89
N GLU A 410 4.11 46.94 4.94
CA GLU A 410 4.93 48.14 4.67
C GLU A 410 4.67 48.67 3.25
N ILE A 411 4.72 47.80 2.23
CA ILE A 411 4.46 48.19 0.83
C ILE A 411 3.02 48.67 0.67
N TYR A 412 2.07 48.04 1.34
CA TYR A 412 0.68 48.44 1.33
C TYR A 412 0.55 49.90 1.88
N ASP A 413 1.14 50.19 3.04
CA ASP A 413 1.08 51.50 3.65
C ASP A 413 1.79 52.57 2.78
N GLU A 414 2.94 52.23 2.19
CA GLU A 414 3.63 53.10 1.22
C GLU A 414 2.71 53.44 0.02
N LEU A 415 2.07 52.46 -0.61
CA LEU A 415 1.21 52.66 -1.76
C LEU A 415 -0.06 53.43 -1.40
N TRP A 416 -0.69 53.07 -0.28
CA TRP A 416 -1.93 53.68 0.16
C TRP A 416 -1.73 55.19 0.46
N ASN A 417 -0.63 55.54 1.09
CA ASN A 417 -0.29 56.92 1.43
C ASN A 417 0.05 57.80 0.22
N THR A 418 0.24 57.22 -0.99
CA THR A 418 0.40 58.02 -2.23
C THR A 418 -0.89 58.69 -2.68
N GLY A 419 -2.04 58.23 -2.17
CA GLY A 419 -3.36 58.72 -2.58
C GLY A 419 -3.74 58.45 -4.02
N SER A 420 -2.99 57.55 -4.71
CA SER A 420 -3.18 57.26 -6.15
C SER A 420 -4.19 56.15 -6.42
N PHE A 421 -4.61 55.44 -5.36
CA PHE A 421 -5.48 54.25 -5.45
C PHE A 421 -6.81 54.52 -4.75
N VAL A 422 -7.90 53.95 -5.32
CA VAL A 422 -9.26 54.06 -4.78
C VAL A 422 -9.75 52.72 -4.23
N ASP A 423 -9.20 51.62 -4.72
CA ASP A 423 -9.58 50.26 -4.31
C ASP A 423 -8.51 49.65 -3.39
N GLU A 424 -8.93 49.32 -2.17
CA GLU A 424 -8.07 48.69 -1.15
C GLU A 424 -7.57 47.29 -1.58
N ASN A 425 -8.39 46.54 -2.30
CA ASN A 425 -8.01 45.18 -2.76
C ASN A 425 -6.92 45.26 -3.85
N GLU A 426 -7.02 46.23 -4.76
CA GLU A 426 -6.00 46.47 -5.78
C GLU A 426 -4.65 46.79 -5.14
N VAL A 427 -4.62 47.62 -4.11
CA VAL A 427 -3.39 47.94 -3.39
C VAL A 427 -2.80 46.73 -2.67
N LYS A 428 -3.64 45.88 -2.06
CA LYS A 428 -3.21 44.62 -1.42
C LYS A 428 -2.58 43.66 -2.43
N GLU A 429 -3.18 43.48 -3.61
CA GLU A 429 -2.66 42.64 -4.67
C GLU A 429 -1.31 43.13 -5.19
N ILE A 430 -1.18 44.44 -5.44
CA ILE A 430 0.08 45.06 -5.88
C ILE A 430 1.16 44.94 -4.80
N ALA A 431 0.82 45.18 -3.54
CA ALA A 431 1.74 45.01 -2.42
C ALA A 431 2.25 43.60 -2.28
N ALA A 432 1.34 42.59 -2.39
CA ALA A 432 1.70 41.20 -2.35
C ALA A 432 2.59 40.77 -3.53
N ALA A 433 2.29 41.27 -4.75
CA ALA A 433 3.10 41.00 -5.93
C ALA A 433 4.50 41.54 -5.83
N LYS A 434 4.64 42.82 -5.35
CA LYS A 434 5.97 43.42 -5.11
C LYS A 434 6.76 42.71 -4.04
N ALA A 435 6.16 42.41 -2.90
CA ALA A 435 6.81 41.64 -1.85
C ALA A 435 7.28 40.27 -2.32
N HIS A 436 6.47 39.60 -3.15
CA HIS A 436 6.84 38.32 -3.75
C HIS A 436 8.04 38.44 -4.71
N GLU A 437 8.10 39.51 -5.48
CA GLU A 437 9.24 39.76 -6.37
C GLU A 437 10.54 40.01 -5.55
N GLU A 438 10.47 40.78 -4.46
CA GLU A 438 11.57 41.01 -3.55
C GLU A 438 12.03 39.72 -2.85
N THR A 439 11.14 38.80 -2.50
CA THR A 439 11.46 37.52 -1.85
C THR A 439 11.92 36.40 -2.82
N LYS A 440 11.73 36.59 -4.11
CA LYS A 440 12.03 35.58 -5.13
C LYS A 440 13.47 35.05 -5.07
N HIS A 441 14.44 35.90 -4.79
CA HIS A 441 15.85 35.52 -4.67
C HIS A 441 16.08 34.59 -3.46
N ILE A 442 15.34 34.77 -2.36
CA ILE A 442 15.42 33.95 -1.15
C ILE A 442 14.81 32.56 -1.42
N TYR A 443 13.65 32.52 -2.09
CA TYR A 443 13.06 31.26 -2.53
C TYR A 443 14.01 30.46 -3.42
N ASN A 444 14.72 31.12 -4.34
CA ASN A 444 15.73 30.46 -5.18
C ASN A 444 16.90 29.94 -4.35
N GLU A 445 17.34 30.68 -3.33
CA GLU A 445 18.40 30.22 -2.43
C GLU A 445 17.95 29.04 -1.57
N ILE A 446 16.75 29.10 -0.98
CA ILE A 446 16.14 28.01 -0.23
C ILE A 446 16.06 26.75 -1.10
N ASN A 447 15.59 26.88 -2.34
CA ASN A 447 15.53 25.78 -3.28
C ASN A 447 16.93 25.20 -3.51
N ARG A 448 17.93 26.03 -3.79
CA ARG A 448 19.31 25.59 -4.05
C ARG A 448 19.94 24.83 -2.87
N ILE A 449 19.73 25.27 -1.64
CA ILE A 449 20.31 24.60 -0.45
C ILE A 449 19.54 23.37 -0.03
N THR A 450 18.26 23.26 -0.40
CA THR A 450 17.39 22.11 -0.07
C THR A 450 17.14 21.18 -1.25
N GLU A 451 17.58 21.56 -2.45
CA GLU A 451 17.46 20.71 -3.64
C GLU A 451 18.44 19.55 -3.57
N PHE A 452 17.93 18.39 -3.96
CA PHE A 452 18.73 17.18 -4.15
C PHE A 452 19.00 17.03 -5.63
N ASP A 453 20.17 17.55 -6.10
CA ASP A 453 20.60 17.43 -7.50
C ASP A 453 21.02 15.98 -7.81
N LEU A 454 20.02 15.12 -8.03
CA LEU A 454 20.25 13.73 -8.39
C LEU A 454 21.06 13.58 -9.70
N LEU A 455 20.84 14.47 -10.65
CA LEU A 455 21.51 14.44 -11.95
C LEU A 455 22.99 14.81 -11.82
N GLY A 456 23.31 15.90 -11.13
CA GLY A 456 24.72 16.30 -10.89
C GLY A 456 25.49 15.25 -10.10
N ILE A 457 24.84 14.63 -9.11
CA ILE A 457 25.43 13.51 -8.37
C ILE A 457 25.68 12.31 -9.31
N TYR A 458 24.71 11.95 -10.14
CA TYR A 458 24.87 10.86 -11.11
C TYR A 458 25.95 11.15 -12.16
N LYS A 459 26.03 12.39 -12.67
CA LYS A 459 27.10 12.81 -13.61
C LYS A 459 28.50 12.63 -13.02
N LYS A 460 28.69 12.95 -11.74
CA LYS A 460 29.98 12.79 -11.04
C LYS A 460 30.49 11.35 -11.03
N LEU A 461 29.60 10.35 -11.08
CA LEU A 461 30.01 8.95 -11.14
C LEU A 461 30.81 8.61 -12.38
N PHE A 462 30.67 9.38 -13.46
CA PHE A 462 31.32 9.13 -14.75
C PHE A 462 32.57 9.98 -14.96
N GLU A 463 32.96 10.82 -14.01
CA GLU A 463 34.12 11.73 -14.17
C GLU A 463 35.44 10.99 -14.32
N ASN A 464 35.58 9.82 -13.68
CA ASN A 464 36.79 9.00 -13.66
C ASN A 464 36.76 7.79 -14.62
N LEU A 465 35.78 7.74 -15.53
CA LEU A 465 35.69 6.66 -16.52
C LEU A 465 36.49 6.95 -17.79
N GLU A 466 36.65 5.89 -18.63
CA GLU A 466 37.21 6.02 -19.97
C GLU A 466 36.55 7.17 -20.75
N PRO A 467 37.32 8.03 -21.44
CA PRO A 467 36.80 9.23 -22.08
C PRO A 467 35.62 8.99 -23.02
N GLU A 468 35.61 7.86 -23.73
CA GLU A 468 34.54 7.51 -24.67
C GLU A 468 33.20 7.21 -23.94
N ILE A 469 33.26 6.41 -22.88
CA ILE A 469 32.06 6.07 -22.08
C ILE A 469 31.55 7.31 -21.36
N LYS A 470 32.47 8.11 -20.80
CA LYS A 470 32.13 9.38 -20.14
C LYS A 470 31.39 10.32 -21.09
N ASN A 471 31.99 10.62 -22.24
CA ASN A 471 31.44 11.57 -23.20
C ASN A 471 30.11 11.10 -23.77
N TYR A 472 29.99 9.81 -24.11
CA TYR A 472 28.73 9.23 -24.56
C TYR A 472 27.63 9.35 -23.50
N THR A 473 27.92 9.01 -22.24
CA THR A 473 26.97 9.07 -21.15
C THR A 473 26.50 10.50 -20.85
N LEU A 474 27.44 11.45 -20.73
CA LEU A 474 27.13 12.84 -20.44
C LEU A 474 26.34 13.51 -21.57
N LYS A 475 26.74 13.29 -22.83
CA LYS A 475 25.98 13.79 -24.00
C LYS A 475 24.52 13.30 -24.01
N ASN A 476 24.31 12.04 -23.73
CA ASN A 476 22.95 11.47 -23.72
C ASN A 476 22.13 11.92 -22.51
N LEU A 477 22.76 12.15 -21.36
CA LEU A 477 22.07 12.70 -20.19
C LEU A 477 21.61 14.13 -20.46
N ASP A 478 22.46 14.97 -21.04
CA ASP A 478 22.14 16.37 -21.34
C ASP A 478 21.06 16.50 -22.42
N SER A 479 21.07 15.63 -23.45
CA SER A 479 20.07 15.64 -24.52
C SER A 479 18.69 15.13 -24.09
N LYS A 480 18.62 14.35 -23.02
CA LYS A 480 17.38 13.75 -22.48
C LYS A 480 16.82 14.51 -21.26
N PHE A 481 17.45 15.59 -20.85
CA PHE A 481 16.97 16.46 -19.80
C PHE A 481 16.00 17.48 -20.40
N LEU A 482 14.75 17.48 -19.92
CA LEU A 482 13.76 18.50 -20.26
C LEU A 482 14.00 19.73 -19.38
N ASN A 483 14.32 20.87 -20.00
CA ASN A 483 14.50 22.15 -19.32
C ASN A 483 13.21 22.64 -18.63
#